data_0828c0c83690fe4c6e821b9b07f34a8b
#
_entry.id   0828c0c83690fe4c6e821b9b07f34a8b
#
_cell.length_a   1.000
_cell.length_b   1.000
_cell.length_c   1.000
_cell.angle_alpha   90.00
_cell.angle_beta   90.00
_cell.angle_gamma   90.00
#
_symmetry.space_group_name_H-M   'P 1'
#
loop_
_entity.id
_entity.type
_entity.pdbx_description
1 polymer ?
#
loop_
_entity_poly.entity_id
_entity_poly.type
_entity_poly.pdbx_seq_one_letter_code
_entity_poly.pdbx_strand_id
1 'polypeptide(L)'
;ITVAAAAFTYWLSTSASSDVGSASKAESYDIEEGALLYAENCASCHGVDLEGQPEWRTPGADGRLPAPPHDETGHTWHHPDSLLFDYTKLGGATLLARQGVEFDSGMPGFADVLTDQRIHNILAFIRSTWPDRIREVQAARTEADEQRGEN
;
A
#
# COMPACT_ATOMS: atom_id res chain seq x y z
N ILE A 1 79.79 -11.10 24.01
CA ILE A 1 78.54 -11.89 23.80
C ILE A 1 77.36 -10.88 23.70
N THR A 2 77.03 -10.52 22.44
CA THR A 2 75.95 -9.60 22.12
C THR A 2 74.76 -10.41 21.65
N VAL A 3 73.67 -10.28 22.42
CA VAL A 3 72.37 -10.89 22.05
C VAL A 3 71.55 -9.83 21.31
N ALA A 4 71.30 -10.09 20.02
CA ALA A 4 70.44 -9.28 19.20
C ALA A 4 68.96 -9.72 19.40
N ALA A 5 68.15 -8.82 19.90
CA ALA A 5 66.69 -9.00 20.00
C ALA A 5 66.02 -8.61 18.69
N ALA A 6 65.46 -9.56 17.97
CA ALA A 6 64.63 -9.32 16.79
C ALA A 6 63.21 -8.99 17.23
N ALA A 7 62.78 -7.75 17.03
CA ALA A 7 61.43 -7.33 17.21
C ALA A 7 60.59 -7.74 15.98
N PHE A 8 59.70 -8.69 16.17
CA PHE A 8 58.75 -9.13 15.15
C PHE A 8 57.48 -8.26 15.26
N THR A 9 57.38 -7.25 14.40
CA THR A 9 56.19 -6.43 14.30
C THR A 9 55.12 -7.16 13.52
N TYR A 10 54.10 -7.66 14.25
CA TYR A 10 52.91 -8.25 13.68
C TYR A 10 51.96 -7.15 13.18
N TRP A 11 51.91 -6.99 11.85
CA TRP A 11 51.03 -6.05 11.20
C TRP A 11 49.63 -6.71 11.07
N LEU A 12 48.72 -6.40 11.97
CA LEU A 12 47.32 -6.79 11.87
C LEU A 12 46.63 -5.94 10.81
N SER A 13 46.51 -6.49 9.62
CA SER A 13 45.61 -5.93 8.60
C SER A 13 44.17 -6.23 8.97
N THR A 14 43.53 -5.30 9.64
CA THR A 14 42.05 -5.33 9.81
C THR A 14 41.44 -4.89 8.50
N SER A 15 41.08 -5.86 7.65
CA SER A 15 40.16 -5.61 6.53
C SER A 15 38.78 -5.30 7.10
N ALA A 16 38.46 -4.01 7.21
CA ALA A 16 37.12 -3.58 7.45
C ALA A 16 36.29 -3.89 6.18
N SER A 17 35.60 -5.01 6.19
CA SER A 17 34.54 -5.28 5.22
C SER A 17 33.43 -4.25 5.46
N SER A 18 33.39 -3.25 4.59
CA SER A 18 32.24 -2.35 4.50
C SER A 18 31.09 -3.16 3.89
N ASP A 19 30.36 -3.84 4.76
CA ASP A 19 29.03 -4.34 4.42
C ASP A 19 28.14 -3.12 4.22
N VAL A 20 28.14 -2.59 2.99
CA VAL A 20 27.12 -1.68 2.53
C VAL A 20 25.90 -2.55 2.29
N GLY A 21 25.23 -2.90 3.41
CA GLY A 21 23.90 -3.43 3.35
C GLY A 21 23.07 -2.45 2.55
N SER A 22 22.63 -2.88 1.37
CA SER A 22 21.55 -2.25 0.62
C SER A 22 20.33 -2.24 1.55
N ALA A 23 20.23 -1.21 2.38
CA ALA A 23 19.00 -0.90 3.06
C ALA A 23 18.01 -0.59 1.95
N SER A 24 17.13 -1.53 1.63
CA SER A 24 15.93 -1.24 0.87
C SER A 24 15.31 -0.02 1.55
N LYS A 25 15.21 1.08 0.80
CA LYS A 25 14.55 2.29 1.28
C LYS A 25 13.13 1.86 1.64
N ALA A 26 12.87 1.62 2.92
CA ALA A 26 11.52 1.39 3.40
C ALA A 26 10.74 2.63 2.98
N GLU A 27 9.79 2.47 2.07
CA GLU A 27 8.92 3.56 1.67
C GLU A 27 8.15 4.00 2.89
N SER A 28 8.50 5.15 3.41
CA SER A 28 7.79 5.75 4.54
C SER A 28 6.57 6.46 3.99
N TYR A 29 5.41 5.91 4.23
CA TYR A 29 4.14 6.55 3.90
C TYR A 29 3.79 7.60 4.93
N ASP A 30 3.31 8.75 4.47
CA ASP A 30 2.81 9.83 5.31
C ASP A 30 1.32 9.62 5.58
N ILE A 31 1.00 9.05 6.76
CA ILE A 31 -0.38 8.75 7.18
C ILE A 31 -1.17 10.04 7.41
N GLU A 32 -0.53 11.10 7.89
CA GLU A 32 -1.19 12.38 8.17
C GLU A 32 -1.57 13.07 6.85
N GLU A 33 -0.67 13.14 5.86
CA GLU A 33 -1.01 13.58 4.51
C GLU A 33 -2.09 12.68 3.90
N GLY A 34 -2.00 11.35 4.11
CA GLY A 34 -2.99 10.38 3.65
C GLY A 34 -4.40 10.67 4.17
N ALA A 35 -4.54 11.02 5.46
CA ALA A 35 -5.82 11.38 6.05
C ALA A 35 -6.42 12.65 5.43
N LEU A 36 -5.59 13.67 5.21
CA LEU A 36 -6.03 14.92 4.56
C LEU A 36 -6.49 14.66 3.12
N LEU A 37 -5.70 13.92 2.36
CA LEU A 37 -6.02 13.58 0.96
C LEU A 37 -7.27 12.69 0.86
N TYR A 38 -7.47 11.76 1.81
CA TYR A 38 -8.69 10.96 1.90
C TYR A 38 -9.92 11.85 2.11
N ALA A 39 -9.84 12.79 3.06
CA ALA A 39 -10.93 13.72 3.33
C ALA A 39 -11.30 14.58 2.10
N GLU A 40 -10.29 15.00 1.32
CA GLU A 40 -10.49 15.84 0.14
C GLU A 40 -11.02 15.08 -1.07
N ASN A 41 -10.60 13.82 -1.27
CA ASN A 41 -10.83 13.12 -2.53
C ASN A 41 -11.75 11.89 -2.42
N CYS A 42 -11.87 11.29 -1.24
CA CYS A 42 -12.53 9.99 -1.06
C CYS A 42 -13.77 10.07 -0.16
N ALA A 43 -13.72 10.88 0.90
CA ALA A 43 -14.72 10.90 1.96
C ALA A 43 -16.14 11.27 1.47
N SER A 44 -16.26 12.05 0.39
CA SER A 44 -17.57 12.42 -0.18
C SER A 44 -18.39 11.21 -0.64
N CYS A 45 -17.75 10.12 -1.00
CA CYS A 45 -18.38 8.88 -1.41
C CYS A 45 -18.23 7.77 -0.35
N HIS A 46 -17.04 7.64 0.24
CA HIS A 46 -16.70 6.53 1.14
C HIS A 46 -16.92 6.83 2.63
N GLY A 47 -17.45 8.05 2.94
CA GLY A 47 -17.70 8.48 4.31
C GLY A 47 -16.45 9.07 4.99
N VAL A 48 -16.67 10.01 5.91
CA VAL A 48 -15.58 10.68 6.64
C VAL A 48 -14.94 9.76 7.69
N ASP A 49 -15.70 8.78 8.18
CA ASP A 49 -15.27 7.75 9.13
C ASP A 49 -15.04 6.40 8.42
N LEU A 50 -14.84 6.41 7.10
CA LEU A 50 -14.62 5.25 6.24
C LEU A 50 -15.84 4.28 6.16
N GLU A 51 -16.99 4.71 6.57
CA GLU A 51 -18.21 3.91 6.76
C GLU A 51 -18.92 3.53 5.45
N GLY A 52 -18.54 4.15 4.32
CA GLY A 52 -19.18 3.93 3.03
C GLY A 52 -20.60 4.46 2.95
N GLN A 53 -21.33 4.01 1.94
CA GLN A 53 -22.74 4.36 1.74
C GLN A 53 -23.66 3.24 2.24
N PRO A 54 -24.91 3.58 2.69
CA PRO A 54 -25.92 2.57 3.05
C PRO A 54 -26.15 1.58 1.89
N GLU A 55 -26.46 0.34 2.25
CA GLU A 55 -26.80 -0.73 1.29
C GLU A 55 -25.76 -0.94 0.17
N TRP A 56 -24.49 -0.67 0.44
CA TRP A 56 -23.41 -0.68 -0.57
C TRP A 56 -23.26 -2.01 -1.34
N ARG A 57 -23.90 -3.10 -0.87
CA ARG A 57 -23.94 -4.39 -1.58
C ARG A 57 -25.12 -4.52 -2.54
N THR A 58 -26.03 -3.54 -2.55
CA THR A 58 -27.24 -3.55 -3.36
C THR A 58 -27.15 -2.48 -4.44
N PRO A 59 -27.30 -2.82 -5.73
CA PRO A 59 -27.27 -1.82 -6.79
C PRO A 59 -28.33 -0.74 -6.60
N GLY A 60 -27.96 0.51 -6.82
CA GLY A 60 -28.88 1.64 -6.83
C GLY A 60 -29.80 1.64 -8.06
N ALA A 61 -30.63 2.66 -8.19
CA ALA A 61 -31.56 2.81 -9.31
C ALA A 61 -30.85 2.96 -10.67
N ASP A 62 -29.62 3.40 -10.69
CA ASP A 62 -28.74 3.52 -11.85
C ASP A 62 -27.99 2.22 -12.20
N GLY A 63 -28.19 1.15 -11.40
CA GLY A 63 -27.52 -0.13 -11.57
C GLY A 63 -26.11 -0.19 -10.95
N ARG A 64 -25.57 0.90 -10.43
CA ARG A 64 -24.25 0.95 -9.78
C ARG A 64 -24.32 0.58 -8.32
N LEU A 65 -23.27 -0.05 -7.83
CA LEU A 65 -23.10 -0.24 -6.39
C LEU A 65 -22.68 1.09 -5.73
N PRO A 66 -23.31 1.45 -4.59
CA PRO A 66 -22.84 2.55 -3.78
C PRO A 66 -21.41 2.33 -3.26
N ALA A 67 -20.74 3.38 -2.85
CA ALA A 67 -19.36 3.29 -2.38
C ALA A 67 -19.24 2.42 -1.13
N PRO A 68 -18.39 1.39 -1.13
CA PRO A 68 -18.24 0.49 0.02
C PRO A 68 -17.48 1.16 1.16
N PRO A 69 -17.62 0.65 2.40
CA PRO A 69 -16.78 1.04 3.52
C PRO A 69 -15.32 0.70 3.28
N HIS A 70 -14.43 1.53 3.84
CA HIS A 70 -13.00 1.26 3.92
C HIS A 70 -12.54 0.83 5.33
N ASP A 71 -13.44 0.82 6.31
CA ASP A 71 -13.20 0.26 7.64
C ASP A 71 -13.23 -1.30 7.62
N GLU A 72 -13.17 -1.92 8.81
CA GLU A 72 -13.21 -3.38 8.94
C GLU A 72 -14.53 -4.02 8.51
N THR A 73 -15.62 -3.24 8.39
CA THR A 73 -16.94 -3.74 7.95
C THR A 73 -17.06 -3.87 6.44
N GLY A 74 -16.19 -3.19 5.70
CA GLY A 74 -16.08 -3.25 4.26
C GLY A 74 -15.32 -4.48 3.75
N HIS A 75 -14.80 -4.37 2.51
CA HIS A 75 -14.04 -5.46 1.91
C HIS A 75 -12.68 -5.03 1.33
N THR A 76 -12.25 -3.78 1.54
CA THR A 76 -10.98 -3.24 1.04
C THR A 76 -9.78 -4.11 1.46
N TRP A 77 -9.76 -4.56 2.69
CA TRP A 77 -8.72 -5.41 3.26
C TRP A 77 -8.68 -6.84 2.67
N HIS A 78 -9.63 -7.21 1.82
CA HIS A 78 -9.60 -8.46 1.06
C HIS A 78 -8.69 -8.41 -0.18
N HIS A 79 -8.17 -7.24 -0.53
CA HIS A 79 -7.39 -7.01 -1.73
C HIS A 79 -5.92 -6.70 -1.43
N PRO A 80 -4.97 -7.14 -2.30
CA PRO A 80 -3.56 -6.77 -2.18
C PRO A 80 -3.34 -5.28 -2.50
N ASP A 81 -2.22 -4.74 -2.06
CA ASP A 81 -1.86 -3.34 -2.25
C ASP A 81 -1.80 -2.95 -3.73
N SER A 82 -1.30 -3.82 -4.60
CA SER A 82 -1.24 -3.62 -6.04
C SER A 82 -2.63 -3.32 -6.64
N LEU A 83 -3.63 -4.15 -6.28
CA LEU A 83 -4.99 -3.97 -6.78
C LEU A 83 -5.64 -2.70 -6.23
N LEU A 84 -5.45 -2.40 -4.94
CA LEU A 84 -5.98 -1.18 -4.32
C LEU A 84 -5.38 0.07 -4.95
N PHE A 85 -4.08 0.04 -5.22
CA PHE A 85 -3.38 1.12 -5.90
C PHE A 85 -3.92 1.33 -7.32
N ASP A 86 -3.97 0.28 -8.12
CA ASP A 86 -4.44 0.36 -9.50
C ASP A 86 -5.92 0.77 -9.59
N TYR A 87 -6.75 0.29 -8.69
CA TYR A 87 -8.16 0.65 -8.61
C TYR A 87 -8.35 2.14 -8.31
N THR A 88 -7.54 2.68 -7.42
CA THR A 88 -7.55 4.11 -7.09
C THR A 88 -6.99 4.94 -8.24
N LYS A 89 -5.87 4.53 -8.82
CA LYS A 89 -5.19 5.28 -9.88
C LYS A 89 -5.99 5.33 -11.17
N LEU A 90 -6.55 4.20 -11.61
CA LEU A 90 -7.19 4.05 -12.92
C LEU A 90 -8.70 4.23 -12.88
N GLY A 91 -9.30 4.09 -11.69
CA GLY A 91 -10.74 3.97 -11.54
C GLY A 91 -11.28 2.57 -11.80
N GLY A 92 -12.39 2.25 -11.13
CA GLY A 92 -12.91 0.88 -11.14
C GLY A 92 -13.32 0.39 -12.52
N ALA A 93 -14.02 1.19 -13.31
CA ALA A 93 -14.46 0.78 -14.66
C ALA A 93 -13.27 0.49 -15.59
N THR A 94 -12.24 1.34 -15.56
CA THR A 94 -11.05 1.16 -16.43
C THR A 94 -10.25 -0.07 -16.02
N LEU A 95 -10.02 -0.29 -14.73
CA LEU A 95 -9.26 -1.44 -14.25
C LEU A 95 -9.96 -2.75 -14.56
N LEU A 96 -11.27 -2.84 -14.27
CA LEU A 96 -12.05 -4.05 -14.49
C LEU A 96 -12.17 -4.39 -15.98
N ALA A 97 -12.33 -3.39 -16.85
CA ALA A 97 -12.31 -3.60 -18.30
C ALA A 97 -10.98 -4.17 -18.80
N ARG A 98 -9.83 -3.75 -18.23
CA ARG A 98 -8.51 -4.33 -18.54
C ARG A 98 -8.40 -5.80 -18.14
N GLN A 99 -9.15 -6.22 -17.15
CA GLN A 99 -9.23 -7.62 -16.69
C GLN A 99 -10.33 -8.42 -17.41
N GLY A 100 -10.99 -7.83 -18.41
CA GLY A 100 -12.08 -8.48 -19.14
C GLY A 100 -13.39 -8.58 -18.38
N VAL A 101 -13.54 -7.79 -17.30
CA VAL A 101 -14.75 -7.75 -16.47
C VAL A 101 -15.57 -6.52 -16.86
N GLU A 102 -16.79 -6.76 -17.33
CA GLU A 102 -17.77 -5.69 -17.56
C GLU A 102 -18.47 -5.34 -16.24
N PHE A 103 -18.11 -4.20 -15.68
CA PHE A 103 -18.72 -3.70 -14.45
C PHE A 103 -18.74 -2.16 -14.47
N ASP A 104 -19.93 -1.59 -14.29
CA ASP A 104 -20.12 -0.14 -14.28
C ASP A 104 -19.79 0.40 -12.87
N SER A 105 -18.48 0.62 -12.63
CA SER A 105 -18.00 1.21 -11.38
C SER A 105 -18.20 2.73 -11.39
N GLY A 106 -18.79 3.26 -10.33
CA GLY A 106 -18.90 4.70 -10.11
C GLY A 106 -17.60 5.34 -9.59
N MET A 107 -16.58 4.57 -9.21
CA MET A 107 -15.31 5.10 -8.68
C MET A 107 -14.45 5.66 -9.82
N PRO A 108 -14.12 6.97 -9.82
CA PRO A 108 -13.24 7.58 -10.82
C PRO A 108 -11.79 7.16 -10.61
N GLY A 109 -10.94 7.38 -11.63
CA GLY A 109 -9.49 7.30 -11.49
C GLY A 109 -8.91 8.63 -11.02
N PHE A 110 -7.81 8.56 -10.27
CA PHE A 110 -7.16 9.72 -9.68
C PHE A 110 -5.76 10.00 -10.26
N ALA A 111 -5.37 9.35 -11.35
CA ALA A 111 -4.04 9.51 -11.95
C ALA A 111 -3.70 10.95 -12.35
N ASP A 112 -4.71 11.74 -12.74
CA ASP A 112 -4.53 13.14 -13.15
C ASP A 112 -4.56 14.13 -11.95
N VAL A 113 -4.91 13.65 -10.77
CA VAL A 113 -5.12 14.48 -9.56
C VAL A 113 -4.07 14.17 -8.48
N LEU A 114 -3.73 12.90 -8.34
CA LEU A 114 -2.85 12.40 -7.28
C LEU A 114 -1.59 11.75 -7.87
N THR A 115 -0.43 12.05 -7.27
CA THR A 115 0.80 11.29 -7.56
C THR A 115 0.71 9.89 -6.95
N ASP A 116 1.53 8.96 -7.42
CA ASP A 116 1.60 7.59 -6.90
C ASP A 116 1.88 7.59 -5.39
N GLN A 117 2.81 8.44 -4.91
CA GLN A 117 3.10 8.57 -3.48
C GLN A 117 1.87 9.01 -2.68
N ARG A 118 1.07 9.93 -3.18
CA ARG A 118 -0.15 10.39 -2.51
C ARG A 118 -1.23 9.31 -2.45
N ILE A 119 -1.35 8.51 -3.51
CA ILE A 119 -2.23 7.33 -3.49
C ILE A 119 -1.75 6.35 -2.42
N HIS A 120 -0.46 6.07 -2.33
CA HIS A 120 0.08 5.21 -1.29
C HIS A 120 -0.14 5.77 0.13
N ASN A 121 -0.02 7.08 0.32
CA ASN A 121 -0.30 7.72 1.60
C ASN A 121 -1.77 7.55 2.01
N ILE A 122 -2.72 7.71 1.08
CA ILE A 122 -4.15 7.45 1.32
C ILE A 122 -4.38 5.98 1.73
N LEU A 123 -3.81 5.03 1.00
CA LEU A 123 -3.95 3.61 1.31
C LEU A 123 -3.32 3.25 2.66
N ALA A 124 -2.19 3.86 3.01
CA ALA A 124 -1.56 3.71 4.32
C ALA A 124 -2.44 4.28 5.45
N PHE A 125 -3.09 5.43 5.23
CA PHE A 125 -4.06 5.98 6.17
C PHE A 125 -5.22 5.01 6.38
N ILE A 126 -5.88 4.55 5.32
CA ILE A 126 -6.99 3.58 5.42
C ILE A 126 -6.55 2.35 6.22
N ARG A 127 -5.40 1.78 5.90
CA ARG A 127 -4.84 0.61 6.57
C ARG A 127 -4.53 0.86 8.05
N SER A 128 -4.11 2.08 8.41
CA SER A 128 -3.80 2.44 9.79
C SER A 128 -5.02 2.43 10.72
N THR A 129 -6.22 2.56 10.16
CA THR A 129 -7.49 2.53 10.93
C THR A 129 -7.98 1.12 11.26
N TRP A 130 -7.44 0.10 10.58
CA TRP A 130 -7.89 -1.28 10.78
C TRP A 130 -7.33 -1.90 12.07
N PRO A 131 -8.09 -2.79 12.71
CA PRO A 131 -7.57 -3.64 13.78
C PRO A 131 -6.37 -4.48 13.32
N ASP A 132 -5.46 -4.81 14.21
CA ASP A 132 -4.23 -5.56 13.91
C ASP A 132 -4.49 -6.82 13.09
N ARG A 133 -5.50 -7.62 13.51
CA ARG A 133 -5.88 -8.84 12.81
C ARG A 133 -6.25 -8.60 11.34
N ILE A 134 -6.93 -7.50 11.04
CA ILE A 134 -7.32 -7.15 9.66
C ILE A 134 -6.09 -6.72 8.86
N ARG A 135 -5.19 -5.94 9.46
CA ARG A 135 -3.91 -5.56 8.84
C ARG A 135 -3.06 -6.77 8.49
N GLU A 136 -2.98 -7.76 9.40
CA GLU A 136 -2.23 -9.00 9.16
C GLU A 136 -2.81 -9.81 8.00
N VAL A 137 -4.14 -9.93 7.92
CA VAL A 137 -4.81 -10.63 6.81
C VAL A 137 -4.54 -9.95 5.48
N GLN A 138 -4.63 -8.62 5.42
CA GLN A 138 -4.38 -7.85 4.21
C GLN A 138 -2.90 -7.93 3.79
N ALA A 139 -1.96 -7.82 4.73
CA ALA A 139 -0.54 -7.95 4.47
C ALA A 139 -0.19 -9.32 3.85
N ALA A 140 -0.78 -10.41 4.38
CA ALA A 140 -0.58 -11.75 3.81
C ALA A 140 -1.12 -11.87 2.38
N ARG A 141 -2.16 -11.11 2.02
CA ARG A 141 -2.66 -11.07 0.63
C ARG A 141 -1.72 -10.33 -0.30
N THR A 142 -1.15 -9.23 0.16
CA THR A 142 -0.14 -8.45 -0.58
C THR A 142 1.10 -9.32 -0.84
N GLU A 143 1.63 -9.97 0.18
CA GLU A 143 2.77 -10.88 0.05
C GLU A 143 2.50 -12.02 -0.94
N ALA A 144 1.32 -12.65 -0.86
CA ALA A 144 0.94 -13.71 -1.79
C ALA A 144 0.76 -13.21 -3.24
N ASP A 145 0.41 -11.95 -3.44
CA ASP A 145 0.31 -11.32 -4.77
C ASP A 145 1.67 -11.03 -5.37
N GLU A 146 2.58 -10.46 -4.59
CA GLU A 146 3.96 -10.19 -4.98
C GLU A 146 4.67 -11.48 -5.43
N GLN A 147 4.54 -12.57 -4.66
CA GLN A 147 5.11 -13.87 -5.02
C GLN A 147 4.55 -14.45 -6.33
N ARG A 148 3.32 -14.13 -6.70
CA ARG A 148 2.74 -14.53 -8.00
C ARG A 148 3.26 -13.70 -9.17
N GLY A 149 3.57 -12.44 -8.94
CA GLY A 149 4.10 -11.53 -9.96
C GLY A 149 5.57 -11.80 -10.32
N GLU A 150 6.31 -12.52 -9.45
CA GLU A 150 7.72 -12.87 -9.66
C GLU A 150 7.93 -14.18 -10.45
N ASN A 151 6.88 -14.98 -10.68
CA ASN A 151 6.92 -16.25 -11.42
C ASN A 151 6.42 -16.09 -12.87
#